data_6b499e3766050894a20c4053aafe6899
#
_entry.id   6b499e3766050894a20c4053aafe6899
#
_cell.length_a   1.000
_cell.length_b   1.000
_cell.length_c   1.000
_cell.angle_alpha   90.00
_cell.angle_beta   90.00
_cell.angle_gamma   90.00
#
_symmetry.space_group_name_H-M   'P 1'
#
loop_
_entity.id
_entity.type
_entity.pdbx_description
1 polymer ?
#
loop_
_entity_poly.entity_id
_entity_poly.type
_entity_poly.pdbx_seq_one_letter_code
_entity_poly.pdbx_strand_id
1 'polypeptide(L)'
;MSRAGYNRTIFFPIRMELIPLAKKQTQDGEEQEELSSGDSLKLDLYFWLQALVLALVALILLFTFVGRIIGVDGSSMYPTLHHGDMLLLQSVGYEPKQGDVVVLTKAFRDVDGPIVKRVIAVGGQTVDIDYDAGTVAVDGQVLDEPYIHEAMLCPTYENQTHIEVPEGSI
;
A
#
# COMPACT_ATOMS: atom_id res chain seq x y z
N MET A 1 35.51 -14.07 37.53
CA MET A 1 36.08 -15.00 36.51
C MET A 1 35.54 -14.60 35.14
N SER A 2 36.45 -14.08 34.36
CA SER A 2 36.27 -13.49 33.01
C SER A 2 36.07 -14.58 31.94
N ARG A 3 35.21 -14.33 30.96
CA ARG A 3 35.40 -14.88 29.60
C ARG A 3 34.94 -13.88 28.57
N ALA A 4 35.93 -13.23 27.99
CA ALA A 4 35.84 -12.42 26.80
C ALA A 4 35.52 -13.31 25.57
N GLY A 5 34.47 -12.97 24.84
CA GLY A 5 34.15 -13.52 23.52
C GLY A 5 34.96 -12.82 22.43
N TYR A 6 35.85 -13.58 21.82
CA TYR A 6 36.77 -13.17 20.77
C TYR A 6 36.05 -13.08 19.42
N ASN A 7 35.93 -11.87 18.92
CA ASN A 7 35.34 -11.59 17.60
C ASN A 7 36.45 -11.81 16.53
N ARG A 8 36.39 -12.92 15.80
CA ARG A 8 37.32 -13.23 14.72
C ARG A 8 36.85 -12.55 13.43
N THR A 9 37.40 -11.40 13.15
CA THR A 9 37.34 -10.79 11.82
C THR A 9 38.29 -11.57 10.89
N ILE A 10 37.72 -12.28 9.92
CA ILE A 10 38.50 -13.00 8.91
C ILE A 10 38.85 -11.99 7.80
N PHE A 11 40.09 -11.55 7.78
CA PHE A 11 40.66 -10.80 6.69
C PHE A 11 41.08 -11.77 5.57
N PHE A 12 40.45 -11.69 4.41
CA PHE A 12 40.93 -12.32 3.18
C PHE A 12 41.91 -11.37 2.52
N PRO A 13 43.19 -11.71 2.33
CA PRO A 13 44.09 -10.92 1.54
C PRO A 13 43.80 -11.15 0.05
N ILE A 14 43.33 -10.11 -0.64
CA ILE A 14 43.24 -10.11 -2.10
C ILE A 14 44.68 -9.97 -2.63
N ARG A 15 45.22 -11.09 -3.11
CA ARG A 15 46.49 -11.10 -3.82
C ARG A 15 46.25 -10.65 -5.25
N MET A 16 46.60 -9.42 -5.57
CA MET A 16 46.65 -8.92 -6.95
C MET A 16 47.87 -9.55 -7.64
N GLU A 17 47.64 -10.58 -8.42
CA GLU A 17 48.64 -11.04 -9.38
C GLU A 17 48.57 -10.16 -10.64
N LEU A 18 49.67 -9.43 -10.88
CA LEU A 18 49.85 -8.71 -12.12
C LEU A 18 50.05 -9.71 -13.27
N ILE A 19 49.05 -9.84 -14.10
CA ILE A 19 49.15 -10.60 -15.37
C ILE A 19 49.96 -9.74 -16.34
N PRO A 20 51.12 -10.20 -16.85
CA PRO A 20 51.86 -9.46 -17.83
C PRO A 20 51.09 -9.44 -19.15
N LEU A 21 50.74 -8.24 -19.59
CA LEU A 21 50.16 -7.97 -20.91
C LEU A 21 51.16 -8.40 -21.99
N ALA A 22 51.10 -9.62 -22.43
CA ALA A 22 51.72 -10.06 -23.66
C ALA A 22 51.02 -9.39 -24.85
N LYS A 23 51.67 -8.43 -25.43
CA LYS A 23 51.27 -7.74 -26.63
C LYS A 23 51.31 -8.71 -27.81
N LYS A 24 50.22 -9.43 -28.05
CA LYS A 24 50.01 -10.20 -29.27
C LYS A 24 49.19 -9.33 -30.24
N GLN A 25 49.88 -8.64 -31.10
CA GLN A 25 49.29 -8.07 -32.30
C GLN A 25 48.82 -9.24 -33.18
N THR A 26 47.54 -9.52 -33.15
CA THR A 26 46.88 -10.26 -34.20
C THR A 26 46.02 -9.26 -34.93
N GLN A 27 46.45 -8.90 -36.12
CA GLN A 27 45.62 -8.28 -37.13
C GLN A 27 44.63 -9.36 -37.61
N ASP A 28 43.51 -9.43 -36.94
CA ASP A 28 42.32 -10.05 -37.51
C ASP A 28 41.43 -8.89 -37.89
N GLY A 29 41.17 -8.77 -39.20
CA GLY A 29 40.28 -7.76 -39.75
C GLY A 29 38.91 -7.92 -39.09
N GLU A 30 38.51 -6.96 -38.28
CA GLU A 30 37.12 -6.76 -37.95
C GLU A 30 36.43 -6.42 -39.28
N GLU A 31 35.84 -7.42 -39.91
CA GLU A 31 34.69 -7.21 -40.77
C GLU A 31 33.62 -6.56 -39.93
N GLN A 32 33.66 -5.24 -39.89
CA GLN A 32 32.47 -4.47 -39.49
C GLN A 32 31.45 -4.77 -40.58
N GLU A 33 30.57 -5.74 -40.31
CA GLU A 33 29.29 -5.85 -41.00
C GLU A 33 28.61 -4.48 -40.82
N GLU A 34 28.74 -3.62 -41.82
CA GLU A 34 27.95 -2.41 -41.93
C GLU A 34 26.48 -2.88 -42.02
N LEU A 35 25.84 -2.95 -40.87
CA LEU A 35 24.40 -3.16 -40.79
C LEU A 35 23.75 -2.16 -41.74
N SER A 36 23.07 -2.69 -42.77
CA SER A 36 22.32 -1.87 -43.74
C SER A 36 21.49 -0.84 -42.94
N SER A 37 21.48 0.40 -43.42
CA SER A 37 20.73 1.51 -42.79
C SER A 37 19.28 1.15 -42.46
N GLY A 38 18.71 0.20 -43.16
CA GLY A 38 17.36 -0.34 -42.92
C GLY A 38 17.27 -1.32 -41.72
N ASP A 39 18.36 -2.00 -41.41
CA ASP A 39 18.37 -2.97 -40.29
C ASP A 39 18.67 -2.29 -38.96
N SER A 40 19.49 -1.22 -38.97
CA SER A 40 19.68 -0.38 -37.80
C SER A 40 18.37 0.34 -37.39
N LEU A 41 17.62 0.85 -38.36
CA LEU A 41 16.30 1.46 -38.10
C LEU A 41 15.30 0.46 -37.52
N LYS A 42 15.31 -0.78 -37.98
CA LYS A 42 14.44 -1.84 -37.41
C LYS A 42 14.80 -2.18 -35.97
N LEU A 43 16.11 -2.26 -35.67
CA LEU A 43 16.59 -2.51 -34.30
C LEU A 43 16.22 -1.36 -33.37
N ASP A 44 16.43 -0.12 -33.81
CA ASP A 44 16.05 1.06 -33.01
C ASP A 44 14.55 1.10 -32.77
N LEU A 45 13.74 0.84 -33.80
CA LEU A 45 12.29 0.76 -33.67
C LEU A 45 11.85 -0.35 -32.69
N TYR A 46 12.54 -1.48 -32.74
CA TYR A 46 12.26 -2.60 -31.84
C TYR A 46 12.56 -2.25 -30.38
N PHE A 47 13.71 -1.59 -30.11
CA PHE A 47 14.05 -1.12 -28.77
C PHE A 47 13.06 -0.08 -28.25
N TRP A 48 12.64 0.87 -29.08
CA TRP A 48 11.62 1.84 -28.72
C TRP A 48 10.27 1.19 -28.42
N LEU A 49 9.87 0.22 -29.24
CA LEU A 49 8.64 -0.54 -29.03
C LEU A 49 8.70 -1.33 -27.71
N GLN A 50 9.81 -1.98 -27.44
CA GLN A 50 10.02 -2.72 -26.20
C GLN A 50 9.97 -1.79 -24.98
N ALA A 51 10.63 -0.64 -25.05
CA ALA A 51 10.59 0.35 -23.98
C ALA A 51 9.16 0.86 -23.74
N LEU A 52 8.40 1.12 -24.80
CA LEU A 52 7.00 1.53 -24.72
C LEU A 52 6.14 0.45 -24.05
N VAL A 53 6.28 -0.81 -24.43
CA VAL A 53 5.54 -1.93 -23.83
C VAL A 53 5.87 -2.07 -22.35
N LEU A 54 7.16 -1.99 -21.98
CA LEU A 54 7.57 -2.05 -20.58
C LEU A 54 7.02 -0.88 -19.77
N ALA A 55 7.02 0.32 -20.33
CA ALA A 55 6.45 1.50 -19.68
C ALA A 55 4.93 1.36 -19.46
N LEU A 56 4.21 0.84 -20.45
CA LEU A 56 2.76 0.58 -20.33
C LEU A 56 2.47 -0.49 -19.26
N VAL A 57 3.22 -1.59 -19.26
CA VAL A 57 3.09 -2.64 -18.24
C VAL A 57 3.36 -2.08 -16.86
N ALA A 58 4.43 -1.32 -16.69
CA ALA A 58 4.77 -0.68 -15.42
C ALA A 58 3.65 0.29 -14.95
N LEU A 59 3.08 1.06 -15.87
CA LEU A 59 1.98 1.99 -15.59
C LEU A 59 0.72 1.23 -15.14
N ILE A 60 0.36 0.15 -15.85
CA ILE A 60 -0.79 -0.70 -15.49
C ILE A 60 -0.59 -1.30 -14.10
N LEU A 61 0.59 -1.83 -13.81
CA LEU A 61 0.91 -2.38 -12.50
C LEU A 61 0.82 -1.31 -11.41
N LEU A 62 1.36 -0.11 -11.67
CA LEU A 62 1.29 1.00 -10.74
C LEU A 62 -0.17 1.34 -10.38
N PHE A 63 -1.03 1.57 -11.38
CA PHE A 63 -2.44 1.90 -11.12
C PHE A 63 -3.27 0.74 -10.59
N THR A 64 -2.86 -0.50 -10.84
CA THR A 64 -3.58 -1.68 -10.33
C THR A 64 -3.25 -1.96 -8.86
N PHE A 65 -1.99 -1.77 -8.46
CA PHE A 65 -1.51 -2.18 -7.13
C PHE A 65 -1.31 -1.02 -6.16
N VAL A 66 -0.96 0.18 -6.64
CA VAL A 66 -0.56 1.29 -5.75
C VAL A 66 -1.71 2.24 -5.43
N GLY A 67 -2.64 2.45 -6.35
CA GLY A 67 -3.71 3.41 -6.09
C GLY A 67 -4.98 3.16 -6.90
N ARG A 68 -6.12 3.18 -6.20
CA ARG A 68 -7.45 3.24 -6.81
C ARG A 68 -8.09 4.56 -6.48
N ILE A 69 -8.67 5.20 -7.49
CA ILE A 69 -9.46 6.42 -7.30
C ILE A 69 -10.91 6.00 -7.17
N ILE A 70 -11.56 6.44 -6.11
CA ILE A 70 -13.01 6.25 -5.90
C ILE A 70 -13.67 7.60 -5.60
N GLY A 71 -14.92 7.74 -6.02
CA GLY A 71 -15.76 8.87 -5.65
C GLY A 71 -16.55 8.58 -4.38
N VAL A 72 -16.71 9.60 -3.54
CA VAL A 72 -17.56 9.54 -2.33
C VAL A 72 -19.01 9.77 -2.75
N ASP A 73 -19.89 8.82 -2.42
CA ASP A 73 -21.32 8.97 -2.61
C ASP A 73 -22.03 8.96 -1.25
N GLY A 74 -22.81 9.99 -0.99
CA GLY A 74 -23.55 10.18 0.25
C GLY A 74 -22.88 11.14 1.24
N SER A 75 -23.47 11.29 2.41
CA SER A 75 -23.12 12.25 3.47
C SER A 75 -22.68 11.61 4.77
N SER A 76 -22.60 10.28 4.85
CA SER A 76 -22.36 9.56 6.11
C SER A 76 -20.99 9.83 6.74
N MET A 77 -20.07 10.44 6.00
CA MET A 77 -18.73 10.83 6.47
C MET A 77 -18.58 12.34 6.68
N TYR A 78 -19.68 13.09 6.60
CA TYR A 78 -19.66 14.54 6.86
C TYR A 78 -19.32 14.83 8.34
N PRO A 79 -18.53 15.85 8.67
CA PRO A 79 -17.91 16.83 7.78
C PRO A 79 -16.54 16.44 7.21
N THR A 80 -16.05 15.23 7.51
CA THR A 80 -14.73 14.77 7.06
C THR A 80 -14.63 14.63 5.54
N LEU A 81 -15.68 14.07 4.93
CA LEU A 81 -15.78 13.89 3.47
C LEU A 81 -17.16 14.34 2.99
N HIS A 82 -17.18 14.92 1.79
CA HIS A 82 -18.39 15.40 1.13
C HIS A 82 -18.73 14.53 -0.06
N HIS A 83 -20.02 14.53 -0.41
CA HIS A 83 -20.46 13.91 -1.65
C HIS A 83 -19.75 14.52 -2.86
N GLY A 84 -19.21 13.68 -3.74
CA GLY A 84 -18.45 14.09 -4.92
C GLY A 84 -16.94 14.19 -4.70
N ASP A 85 -16.45 14.07 -3.47
CA ASP A 85 -15.01 14.03 -3.20
C ASP A 85 -14.36 12.82 -3.88
N MET A 86 -13.13 12.97 -4.34
CA MET A 86 -12.36 11.89 -4.93
C MET A 86 -11.27 11.44 -3.96
N LEU A 87 -11.25 10.15 -3.66
CA LEU A 87 -10.29 9.53 -2.75
C LEU A 87 -9.29 8.69 -3.51
N LEU A 88 -8.02 8.82 -3.15
CA LEU A 88 -6.97 7.91 -3.58
C LEU A 88 -6.77 6.84 -2.51
N LEU A 89 -7.10 5.60 -2.83
CA LEU A 89 -6.95 4.46 -1.92
C LEU A 89 -5.56 3.84 -2.05
N GLN A 90 -4.92 3.62 -0.93
CA GLN A 90 -3.75 2.77 -0.81
C GLN A 90 -4.19 1.41 -0.26
N SER A 91 -3.99 0.34 -1.06
CA SER A 91 -4.44 -1.01 -0.67
C SER A 91 -3.30 -1.98 -0.35
N VAL A 92 -2.05 -1.63 -0.65
CA VAL A 92 -0.90 -2.52 -0.49
C VAL A 92 -0.06 -2.13 0.72
N GLY A 93 0.17 -3.10 1.62
CA GLY A 93 1.08 -2.93 2.75
C GLY A 93 0.58 -2.00 3.84
N TYR A 94 -0.73 -1.78 3.94
CA TYR A 94 -1.35 -0.95 4.95
C TYR A 94 -2.24 -1.78 5.88
N GLU A 95 -2.05 -1.64 7.18
CA GLU A 95 -2.90 -2.20 8.22
C GLU A 95 -3.73 -1.08 8.84
N PRO A 96 -5.07 -1.18 8.81
CA PRO A 96 -5.96 -0.16 9.38
C PRO A 96 -5.74 0.02 10.89
N LYS A 97 -5.80 1.27 11.34
CA LYS A 97 -5.70 1.64 12.75
C LYS A 97 -6.95 2.39 13.17
N GLN A 98 -7.18 2.46 14.47
CA GLN A 98 -8.24 3.27 15.05
C GLN A 98 -8.16 4.73 14.55
N GLY A 99 -9.29 5.27 14.11
CA GLY A 99 -9.41 6.62 13.55
C GLY A 99 -9.24 6.72 12.04
N ASP A 100 -8.68 5.70 11.38
CA ASP A 100 -8.49 5.71 9.93
C ASP A 100 -9.81 5.67 9.16
N VAL A 101 -9.80 6.26 7.97
CA VAL A 101 -10.91 6.15 7.03
C VAL A 101 -10.61 5.04 6.03
N VAL A 102 -11.47 4.04 5.98
CA VAL A 102 -11.31 2.84 5.15
C VAL A 102 -12.47 2.67 4.18
N VAL A 103 -12.20 1.93 3.10
CA VAL A 103 -13.21 1.54 2.13
C VAL A 103 -13.46 0.05 2.26
N LEU A 104 -14.68 -0.30 2.65
CA LEU A 104 -15.15 -1.66 2.80
C LEU A 104 -15.82 -2.11 1.51
N THR A 105 -15.34 -3.21 0.94
CA THR A 105 -15.85 -3.78 -0.33
C THR A 105 -16.78 -4.97 -0.13
N LYS A 106 -17.08 -5.30 1.14
CA LYS A 106 -18.01 -6.39 1.47
C LYS A 106 -19.44 -5.98 1.13
N ALA A 107 -20.22 -6.89 0.58
CA ALA A 107 -21.65 -6.67 0.40
C ALA A 107 -22.34 -6.55 1.75
N PHE A 108 -23.00 -5.42 1.96
CA PHE A 108 -23.87 -5.19 3.12
C PHE A 108 -25.32 -5.38 2.70
N ARG A 109 -26.18 -5.74 3.66
CA ARG A 109 -27.56 -6.18 3.41
C ARG A 109 -28.37 -5.19 2.57
N ASP A 110 -28.09 -3.88 2.69
CA ASP A 110 -28.88 -2.81 2.07
C ASP A 110 -28.07 -1.85 1.20
N VAL A 111 -26.79 -2.19 0.90
CA VAL A 111 -25.91 -1.32 0.11
C VAL A 111 -25.17 -2.14 -0.94
N ASP A 112 -25.44 -1.83 -2.19
CA ASP A 112 -24.69 -2.36 -3.32
C ASP A 112 -23.46 -1.49 -3.58
N GLY A 113 -22.27 -2.04 -3.30
CA GLY A 113 -21.01 -1.39 -3.61
C GLY A 113 -20.10 -1.10 -2.40
N PRO A 114 -18.95 -0.47 -2.64
CA PRO A 114 -18.01 -0.11 -1.59
C PRO A 114 -18.56 1.02 -0.72
N ILE A 115 -18.37 0.91 0.59
CA ILE A 115 -18.72 1.95 1.55
C ILE A 115 -17.48 2.53 2.21
N VAL A 116 -17.51 3.82 2.50
CA VAL A 116 -16.45 4.54 3.22
C VAL A 116 -16.88 4.70 4.67
N LYS A 117 -16.04 4.25 5.61
CA LYS A 117 -16.30 4.34 7.05
C LYS A 117 -15.02 4.63 7.81
N ARG A 118 -15.18 5.12 9.06
CA ARG A 118 -14.08 5.31 10.00
C ARG A 118 -13.93 4.08 10.89
N VAL A 119 -12.68 3.66 11.11
CA VAL A 119 -12.34 2.58 12.03
C VAL A 119 -12.48 3.11 13.46
N ILE A 120 -13.37 2.54 14.23
CA ILE A 120 -13.57 2.87 15.64
C ILE A 120 -12.68 2.00 16.52
N ALA A 121 -12.58 0.71 16.20
CA ALA A 121 -11.72 -0.22 16.91
C ALA A 121 -11.12 -1.25 15.95
N VAL A 122 -10.06 -1.91 16.38
CA VAL A 122 -9.38 -2.99 15.65
C VAL A 122 -9.45 -4.30 16.42
N GLY A 123 -9.10 -5.42 15.79
CA GLY A 123 -9.15 -6.75 16.39
C GLY A 123 -8.51 -6.84 17.77
N GLY A 124 -9.19 -7.53 18.70
CA GLY A 124 -8.77 -7.69 20.09
C GLY A 124 -9.22 -6.58 21.03
N GLN A 125 -9.81 -5.50 20.52
CA GLN A 125 -10.34 -4.40 21.34
C GLN A 125 -11.81 -4.61 21.70
N THR A 126 -12.26 -3.94 22.78
CA THR A 126 -13.66 -3.87 23.20
C THR A 126 -14.23 -2.49 22.90
N VAL A 127 -15.47 -2.45 22.46
CA VAL A 127 -16.21 -1.20 22.19
C VAL A 127 -17.44 -1.18 23.09
N ASP A 128 -17.55 -0.15 23.90
CA ASP A 128 -18.71 0.13 24.76
C ASP A 128 -19.42 1.37 24.24
N ILE A 129 -20.73 1.26 24.02
CA ILE A 129 -21.57 2.33 23.50
C ILE A 129 -22.59 2.72 24.57
N ASP A 130 -22.52 3.99 24.99
CA ASP A 130 -23.51 4.59 25.86
C ASP A 130 -24.42 5.53 25.04
N TYR A 131 -25.60 5.06 24.75
CA TYR A 131 -26.60 5.80 23.97
C TYR A 131 -27.23 6.96 24.74
N ASP A 132 -27.25 6.89 26.06
CA ASP A 132 -27.84 7.93 26.92
C ASP A 132 -26.85 9.11 27.06
N ALA A 133 -25.59 8.78 27.23
CA ALA A 133 -24.52 9.80 27.27
C ALA A 133 -24.07 10.24 25.86
N GLY A 134 -24.40 9.46 24.82
CA GLY A 134 -23.95 9.70 23.45
C GLY A 134 -22.44 9.53 23.27
N THR A 135 -21.83 8.56 23.99
CA THR A 135 -20.39 8.35 23.98
C THR A 135 -20.02 6.93 23.54
N VAL A 136 -18.85 6.80 22.93
CA VAL A 136 -18.23 5.52 22.59
C VAL A 136 -16.91 5.40 23.35
N ALA A 137 -16.69 4.28 24.00
CA ALA A 137 -15.43 3.94 24.64
C ALA A 137 -14.79 2.73 23.96
N VAL A 138 -13.47 2.75 23.83
CA VAL A 138 -12.67 1.63 23.32
C VAL A 138 -11.70 1.22 24.42
N ASP A 139 -11.73 -0.04 24.81
CA ASP A 139 -10.95 -0.58 25.95
C ASP A 139 -11.14 0.24 27.24
N GLY A 140 -12.36 0.72 27.45
CA GLY A 140 -12.72 1.55 28.60
C GLY A 140 -12.31 3.02 28.53
N GLN A 141 -11.68 3.45 27.43
CA GLN A 141 -11.32 4.85 27.20
C GLN A 141 -12.34 5.53 26.27
N VAL A 142 -13.02 6.56 26.76
CA VAL A 142 -13.97 7.35 25.97
C VAL A 142 -13.24 8.06 24.85
N LEU A 143 -13.75 7.91 23.62
CA LEU A 143 -13.19 8.56 22.43
C LEU A 143 -13.54 10.05 22.40
N ASP A 144 -12.58 10.84 21.95
CA ASP A 144 -12.85 12.21 21.53
C ASP A 144 -13.17 12.21 20.03
N GLU A 145 -14.43 12.51 19.69
CA GLU A 145 -14.98 12.32 18.34
C GLU A 145 -15.38 13.66 17.70
N PRO A 146 -14.46 14.60 17.46
CA PRO A 146 -14.77 15.91 16.87
C PRO A 146 -15.27 15.82 15.42
N TYR A 147 -15.18 14.64 14.82
CA TYR A 147 -15.64 14.33 13.47
C TYR A 147 -17.11 13.95 13.38
N ILE A 148 -17.82 13.81 14.50
CA ILE A 148 -19.26 13.54 14.51
C ILE A 148 -20.02 14.82 14.19
N HIS A 149 -20.95 14.74 13.25
CA HIS A 149 -21.80 15.87 12.87
C HIS A 149 -23.12 15.91 13.63
N GLU A 150 -23.69 14.74 13.88
CA GLU A 150 -24.98 14.58 14.53
C GLU A 150 -24.83 13.79 15.83
N ALA A 151 -25.58 14.17 16.84
CA ALA A 151 -25.60 13.42 18.09
C ALA A 151 -26.06 11.97 17.85
N MET A 152 -25.49 11.03 18.60
CA MET A 152 -25.89 9.66 18.57
C MET A 152 -27.38 9.54 18.99
N LEU A 153 -28.18 8.94 18.12
CA LEU A 153 -29.58 8.64 18.40
C LEU A 153 -29.69 7.23 18.94
N CYS A 154 -30.62 7.02 19.90
CA CYS A 154 -30.94 5.69 20.39
C CYS A 154 -31.36 4.81 19.20
N PRO A 155 -30.75 3.65 18.99
CA PRO A 155 -31.02 2.82 17.83
C PRO A 155 -32.43 2.23 17.90
N THR A 156 -33.02 2.11 16.72
CA THR A 156 -34.34 1.48 16.56
C THR A 156 -34.28 -0.05 16.64
N TYR A 157 -33.07 -0.63 16.64
CA TYR A 157 -32.78 -2.07 16.61
C TYR A 157 -32.01 -2.49 17.86
N GLU A 158 -31.94 -3.82 18.12
CA GLU A 158 -31.28 -4.42 19.29
C GLU A 158 -29.98 -3.70 19.67
N ASN A 159 -29.98 -3.13 20.86
CA ASN A 159 -28.91 -2.30 21.39
C ASN A 159 -27.70 -3.16 21.74
N GLN A 160 -26.76 -3.29 20.84
CA GLN A 160 -25.44 -3.77 21.21
C GLN A 160 -24.70 -2.64 21.90
N THR A 161 -24.57 -2.70 23.19
CA THR A 161 -23.85 -1.72 24.01
C THR A 161 -22.42 -2.15 24.28
N HIS A 162 -22.11 -3.44 24.09
CA HIS A 162 -20.80 -4.02 24.30
C HIS A 162 -20.44 -4.94 23.13
N ILE A 163 -19.30 -4.71 22.48
CA ILE A 163 -18.84 -5.44 21.30
C ILE A 163 -17.38 -5.80 21.50
N GLU A 164 -17.06 -7.08 21.43
CA GLU A 164 -15.68 -7.56 21.31
C GLU A 164 -15.33 -7.68 19.83
N VAL A 165 -14.30 -6.97 19.38
CA VAL A 165 -13.85 -6.99 17.98
C VAL A 165 -13.00 -8.25 17.77
N PRO A 166 -13.42 -9.18 16.89
CA PRO A 166 -12.65 -10.39 16.65
C PRO A 166 -11.26 -10.06 16.05
N GLU A 167 -10.27 -10.89 16.36
CA GLU A 167 -8.93 -10.78 15.78
C GLU A 167 -8.98 -10.76 14.23
N GLY A 168 -8.25 -9.83 13.62
CA GLY A 168 -8.24 -9.64 12.17
C GLY A 168 -9.47 -8.93 11.59
N SER A 169 -10.34 -8.35 12.46
CA SER A 169 -11.48 -7.51 12.09
C SER A 169 -11.24 -6.03 12.43
N ILE A 170 -12.04 -5.16 11.85
CA ILE A 170 -12.12 -3.73 12.14
C ILE A 170 -13.57 -3.30 12.24
#